data_790a148248143fd11467f5c3ec33bbc6
#
_entry.id   790a148248143fd11467f5c3ec33bbc6
#
_cell.length_a   1.000
_cell.length_b   1.000
_cell.length_c   1.000
_cell.angle_alpha   90.00
_cell.angle_beta   90.00
_cell.angle_gamma   90.00
#
_symmetry.space_group_name_H-M   'P 1'
#
loop_
_entity.id
_entity.type
_entity.pdbx_description
1 polymer ?
#
loop_
_entity_poly.entity_id
_entity_poly.type
_entity_poly.pdbx_seq_one_letter_code
_entity_poly.pdbx_strand_id
1 'polypeptide(L)'
;NVIHVTGIDRNQVEYVIDCAEEACGDINQRGGGNFAKSAAEIAGLNNASGSDCRAFCAAPAHAMIEAAALVASGAYHTVVVTAGGCTAKLGMNGKDHVKKGLPALEDMIGGFAVVITQDDGVNPFINLNMLGRHSVGTGSAPQAVITSLVTDPLDRNGLKITDIDKYSPEMQNPDITKPAGAGDVPLANYKMIGALAVKRGELQRAELANFTVE
;
A
#
# COMPACT_ATOMS: atom_id res chain seq x y z
N ASN A 1 18.50 -2.62 -4.85
CA ASN A 1 18.21 -4.03 -4.62
C ASN A 1 17.23 -4.59 -5.67
N VAL A 2 16.04 -3.99 -5.87
CA VAL A 2 15.03 -4.47 -6.84
C VAL A 2 15.62 -4.66 -8.26
N ILE A 3 16.38 -3.70 -8.75
CA ILE A 3 17.05 -3.79 -10.06
C ILE A 3 17.98 -5.01 -10.17
N HIS A 4 18.70 -5.32 -9.08
CA HIS A 4 19.57 -6.49 -9.05
C HIS A 4 18.78 -7.80 -9.04
N VAL A 5 17.71 -7.85 -8.24
CA VAL A 5 16.90 -9.07 -8.09
C VAL A 5 16.09 -9.38 -9.35
N THR A 6 15.54 -8.37 -10.00
CA THR A 6 14.77 -8.53 -11.24
C THR A 6 15.64 -8.72 -12.48
N GLY A 7 16.92 -8.33 -12.41
CA GLY A 7 17.83 -8.36 -13.56
C GLY A 7 17.52 -7.33 -14.65
N ILE A 8 16.62 -6.38 -14.38
CA ILE A 8 16.27 -5.35 -15.36
C ILE A 8 17.44 -4.40 -15.61
N ASP A 9 17.62 -3.98 -16.86
CA ASP A 9 18.62 -2.96 -17.17
C ASP A 9 18.20 -1.62 -16.58
N ARG A 10 19.12 -0.97 -15.87
CA ARG A 10 18.91 0.35 -15.27
C ARG A 10 18.49 1.40 -16.30
N ASN A 11 18.98 1.29 -17.53
CA ASN A 11 18.65 2.21 -18.60
C ASN A 11 17.23 2.05 -19.13
N GLN A 12 16.56 0.95 -18.81
CA GLN A 12 15.17 0.70 -19.18
C GLN A 12 14.18 1.32 -18.19
N VAL A 13 14.63 1.72 -16.99
CA VAL A 13 13.76 2.38 -16.03
C VAL A 13 13.55 3.84 -16.45
N GLU A 14 12.31 4.19 -16.75
CA GLU A 14 11.95 5.50 -17.31
C GLU A 14 11.28 6.41 -16.27
N TYR A 15 10.68 5.84 -15.22
CA TYR A 15 10.01 6.59 -14.18
C TYR A 15 10.15 5.93 -12.82
N VAL A 16 10.25 6.75 -11.77
CA VAL A 16 10.24 6.30 -10.37
C VAL A 16 9.16 7.04 -9.61
N ILE A 17 8.36 6.31 -8.84
CA ILE A 17 7.41 6.89 -7.88
C ILE A 17 7.86 6.51 -6.49
N ASP A 18 8.17 7.50 -5.66
CA ASP A 18 8.42 7.26 -4.24
C ASP A 18 7.14 7.45 -3.44
N CYS A 19 6.83 6.46 -2.59
CA CYS A 19 5.69 6.51 -1.71
C CYS A 19 6.15 7.08 -0.38
N ALA A 20 5.74 8.27 -0.06
CA ALA A 20 6.10 8.91 1.19
C ALA A 20 4.85 9.25 2.01
N GLU A 21 4.97 9.10 3.32
CA GLU A 21 3.92 9.51 4.23
C GLU A 21 3.88 11.04 4.37
N GLU A 22 5.07 11.64 4.45
CA GLU A 22 5.25 13.07 4.64
C GLU A 22 6.13 13.70 3.57
N ALA A 23 6.12 15.03 3.54
CA ALA A 23 7.04 15.80 2.72
C ALA A 23 8.49 15.60 3.17
N CYS A 24 9.38 15.46 2.20
CA CYS A 24 10.81 15.48 2.44
C CYS A 24 11.25 16.86 2.95
N GLY A 25 12.14 16.86 3.91
CA GLY A 25 12.79 18.07 4.41
C GLY A 25 12.81 18.17 5.93
N ASP A 26 13.70 18.99 6.45
CA ASP A 26 13.74 19.33 7.85
C ASP A 26 12.74 20.46 8.19
N ILE A 27 12.66 20.83 9.43
CA ILE A 27 11.79 21.91 9.94
C ILE A 27 12.03 23.26 9.24
N ASN A 28 13.19 23.47 8.64
CA ASN A 28 13.58 24.70 7.96
C ASN A 28 13.32 24.65 6.45
N GLN A 29 13.12 23.47 5.88
CA GLN A 29 12.97 23.24 4.44
C GLN A 29 11.52 22.92 4.10
N ARG A 30 10.64 23.71 4.21
CA ARG A 30 9.22 23.69 3.78
C ARG A 30 8.77 22.50 2.88
N GLY A 31 9.30 21.30 3.10
CA GLY A 31 8.99 20.09 2.36
C GLY A 31 9.45 20.10 0.90
N GLY A 32 10.59 20.72 0.63
CA GLY A 32 11.22 20.68 -0.69
C GLY A 32 11.87 19.33 -0.99
N GLY A 33 12.15 19.09 -2.26
CA GLY A 33 12.83 17.90 -2.75
C GLY A 33 11.89 16.89 -3.44
N ASN A 34 12.53 15.99 -4.15
CA ASN A 34 11.89 14.89 -4.87
C ASN A 34 12.66 13.61 -4.52
N PHE A 35 12.10 12.80 -3.65
CA PHE A 35 12.71 11.56 -3.18
C PHE A 35 12.87 10.54 -4.30
N ALA A 36 11.88 10.44 -5.18
CA ALA A 36 11.94 9.54 -6.33
C ALA A 36 13.18 9.81 -7.18
N LYS A 37 13.46 11.07 -7.49
CA LYS A 37 14.64 11.45 -8.27
C LYS A 37 15.95 11.22 -7.51
N SER A 38 15.99 11.51 -6.21
CA SER A 38 17.16 11.24 -5.39
C SER A 38 17.46 9.74 -5.30
N ALA A 39 16.42 8.91 -5.13
CA ALA A 39 16.56 7.46 -5.13
C ALA A 39 17.02 6.93 -6.49
N ALA A 40 16.48 7.47 -7.58
CA ALA A 40 16.87 7.13 -8.94
C ALA A 40 18.36 7.48 -9.20
N GLU A 41 18.80 8.65 -8.81
CA GLU A 41 20.19 9.09 -8.95
C GLU A 41 21.15 8.16 -8.19
N ILE A 42 20.86 7.87 -6.92
CA ILE A 42 21.66 6.95 -6.11
C ILE A 42 21.68 5.54 -6.71
N ALA A 43 20.57 5.10 -7.28
CA ALA A 43 20.46 3.78 -7.92
C ALA A 43 21.09 3.74 -9.34
N GLY A 44 21.52 4.87 -9.89
CA GLY A 44 22.08 4.96 -11.23
C GLY A 44 21.02 4.78 -12.34
N LEU A 45 19.78 5.22 -12.12
CA LEU A 45 18.67 5.15 -13.07
C LEU A 45 18.65 6.45 -13.91
N ASN A 46 19.67 6.62 -14.74
CA ASN A 46 19.95 7.90 -15.40
C ASN A 46 18.87 8.35 -16.41
N ASN A 47 18.08 7.42 -16.92
CA ASN A 47 16.98 7.71 -17.85
C ASN A 47 15.65 7.98 -17.14
N ALA A 48 15.59 7.81 -15.81
CA ALA A 48 14.34 7.94 -15.09
C ALA A 48 14.00 9.39 -14.79
N SER A 49 12.74 9.74 -15.00
CA SER A 49 12.08 10.85 -14.31
C SER A 49 11.42 10.35 -13.03
N GLY A 50 10.72 11.21 -12.27
CA GLY A 50 10.05 10.72 -11.07
C GLY A 50 9.24 11.76 -10.33
N SER A 51 8.35 11.26 -9.48
CA SER A 51 7.51 12.06 -8.58
C SER A 51 7.29 11.33 -7.24
N ASP A 52 6.92 12.10 -6.23
CA ASP A 52 6.55 11.56 -4.93
C ASP A 52 5.03 11.46 -4.83
N CYS A 53 4.53 10.32 -4.43
CA CYS A 53 3.14 10.08 -4.09
C CYS A 53 2.97 10.15 -2.57
N ARG A 54 2.09 11.04 -2.10
CA ARG A 54 1.84 11.24 -0.67
C ARG A 54 0.39 10.97 -0.34
N ALA A 55 0.14 9.88 0.34
CA ALA A 55 -1.20 9.49 0.77
C ALA A 55 -1.15 8.68 2.07
N PHE A 56 -0.24 9.03 2.99
CA PHE A 56 0.00 8.29 4.22
C PHE A 56 0.18 6.79 3.96
N CYS A 57 -0.42 5.93 4.78
CA CYS A 57 -0.32 4.47 4.64
C CYS A 57 -0.90 3.93 3.31
N ALA A 58 -1.76 4.69 2.62
CA ALA A 58 -2.31 4.34 1.32
C ALA A 58 -1.40 4.73 0.14
N ALA A 59 -0.31 5.46 0.36
CA ALA A 59 0.59 5.89 -0.71
C ALA A 59 1.12 4.74 -1.58
N PRO A 60 1.51 3.57 -1.04
CA PRO A 60 1.93 2.44 -1.87
C PRO A 60 0.85 1.96 -2.85
N ALA A 61 -0.40 1.87 -2.40
CA ALA A 61 -1.50 1.46 -3.25
C ALA A 61 -1.77 2.47 -4.36
N HIS A 62 -1.78 3.77 -4.03
CA HIS A 62 -1.92 4.84 -5.03
C HIS A 62 -0.78 4.82 -6.03
N ALA A 63 0.47 4.75 -5.57
CA ALA A 63 1.64 4.73 -6.45
C ALA A 63 1.66 3.51 -7.39
N MET A 64 1.24 2.33 -6.92
CA MET A 64 1.13 1.15 -7.78
C MET A 64 0.05 1.33 -8.85
N ILE A 65 -1.09 1.93 -8.52
CA ILE A 65 -2.15 2.25 -9.48
C ILE A 65 -1.68 3.29 -10.49
N GLU A 66 -1.00 4.34 -10.05
CA GLU A 66 -0.42 5.37 -10.91
C GLU A 66 0.61 4.77 -11.86
N ALA A 67 1.54 3.95 -11.36
CA ALA A 67 2.53 3.25 -12.17
C ALA A 67 1.89 2.34 -13.23
N ALA A 68 0.89 1.54 -12.82
CA ALA A 68 0.16 0.68 -13.73
C ALA A 68 -0.60 1.48 -14.81
N ALA A 69 -1.20 2.61 -14.45
CA ALA A 69 -1.86 3.49 -15.40
C ALA A 69 -0.89 4.14 -16.38
N LEU A 70 0.29 4.57 -15.92
CA LEU A 70 1.36 5.12 -16.77
C LEU A 70 1.85 4.09 -17.79
N VAL A 71 2.04 2.84 -17.36
CA VAL A 71 2.44 1.75 -18.24
C VAL A 71 1.31 1.37 -19.21
N ALA A 72 0.09 1.22 -18.72
CA ALA A 72 -1.05 0.87 -19.56
C ALA A 72 -1.38 1.93 -20.61
N SER A 73 -1.13 3.21 -20.31
CA SER A 73 -1.30 4.32 -21.28
C SER A 73 -0.19 4.39 -22.33
N GLY A 74 0.91 3.65 -22.15
CA GLY A 74 2.09 3.73 -23.02
C GLY A 74 2.95 4.98 -22.78
N ALA A 75 2.68 5.76 -21.74
CA ALA A 75 3.50 6.93 -21.39
C ALA A 75 4.91 6.52 -20.96
N TYR A 76 5.02 5.39 -20.27
CA TYR A 76 6.29 4.77 -19.87
C TYR A 76 6.15 3.25 -20.00
N HIS A 77 7.28 2.57 -20.23
CA HIS A 77 7.31 1.10 -20.34
C HIS A 77 7.73 0.44 -19.04
N THR A 78 8.55 1.12 -18.26
CA THR A 78 9.09 0.60 -17.00
C THR A 78 9.07 1.66 -15.93
N VAL A 79 8.29 1.41 -14.89
CA VAL A 79 8.14 2.28 -13.73
C VAL A 79 8.58 1.52 -12.49
N VAL A 80 9.37 2.16 -11.64
CA VAL A 80 9.73 1.64 -10.32
C VAL A 80 8.93 2.38 -9.26
N VAL A 81 8.23 1.64 -8.42
CA VAL A 81 7.61 2.15 -7.20
C VAL A 81 8.52 1.81 -6.03
N THR A 82 8.84 2.78 -5.21
CA THR A 82 9.70 2.60 -4.04
C THR A 82 9.13 3.28 -2.81
N ALA A 83 9.43 2.74 -1.65
CA ALA A 83 9.13 3.36 -0.38
C ALA A 83 10.19 3.00 0.65
N GLY A 84 10.41 3.88 1.57
CA GLY A 84 11.28 3.63 2.70
C GLY A 84 10.80 4.38 3.93
N GLY A 85 11.09 3.84 5.09
CA GLY A 85 10.72 4.45 6.35
C GLY A 85 11.47 3.86 7.53
N CYS A 86 11.42 4.56 8.63
CA CYS A 86 11.92 4.08 9.91
C CYS A 86 11.02 4.54 11.05
N THR A 87 10.87 3.71 12.07
CA THR A 87 10.11 4.07 13.28
C THR A 87 10.85 5.09 14.15
N ALA A 88 12.17 5.18 14.03
CA ALA A 88 12.97 6.18 14.77
C ALA A 88 12.54 7.62 14.46
N LYS A 89 12.04 7.89 13.25
CA LYS A 89 11.49 9.20 12.89
C LYS A 89 10.18 9.52 13.61
N LEU A 90 9.45 8.49 14.03
CA LEU A 90 8.26 8.59 14.87
C LEU A 90 8.60 8.59 16.36
N GLY A 91 9.71 9.16 16.77
CA GLY A 91 10.24 9.16 18.15
C GLY A 91 9.26 9.57 19.25
N MET A 92 8.09 10.07 18.91
CA MET A 92 6.96 10.24 19.80
C MET A 92 6.41 8.90 20.30
N ASN A 93 6.38 7.88 19.46
CA ASN A 93 5.86 6.56 19.81
C ASN A 93 6.80 5.82 20.76
N GLY A 94 8.11 5.89 20.55
CA GLY A 94 9.10 5.31 21.46
C GLY A 94 8.97 5.85 22.88
N LYS A 95 8.88 7.17 23.06
CA LYS A 95 8.69 7.79 24.37
C LYS A 95 7.39 7.39 25.03
N ASP A 96 6.30 7.33 24.30
CA ASP A 96 4.99 6.91 24.80
C ASP A 96 4.97 5.42 25.16
N HIS A 97 5.62 4.59 24.37
CA HIS A 97 5.75 3.16 24.67
C HIS A 97 6.53 2.93 25.95
N VAL A 98 7.69 3.55 26.10
CA VAL A 98 8.50 3.49 27.34
C VAL A 98 7.70 3.97 28.55
N LYS A 99 6.99 5.10 28.42
CA LYS A 99 6.15 5.65 29.49
C LYS A 99 5.01 4.69 29.90
N LYS A 100 4.51 3.91 28.97
CA LYS A 100 3.43 2.93 29.18
C LYS A 100 3.95 1.52 29.51
N GLY A 101 5.26 1.31 29.61
CA GLY A 101 5.86 0.01 29.86
C GLY A 101 5.72 -0.96 28.67
N LEU A 102 5.57 -0.44 27.45
CA LEU A 102 5.43 -1.23 26.23
C LEU A 102 6.80 -1.33 25.53
N PRO A 103 7.00 -2.34 24.66
CA PRO A 103 8.21 -2.45 23.88
C PRO A 103 8.46 -1.18 23.06
N ALA A 104 9.68 -0.67 23.07
CA ALA A 104 10.10 0.35 22.15
C ALA A 104 10.26 -0.25 20.77
N LEU A 105 9.60 0.31 19.76
CA LEU A 105 9.68 -0.10 18.36
C LEU A 105 10.69 0.79 17.61
N GLU A 106 11.74 1.17 18.28
CA GLU A 106 12.83 1.93 17.72
C GLU A 106 13.71 1.03 16.85
N ASP A 107 14.42 1.63 15.91
CA ASP A 107 15.39 0.95 15.03
C ASP A 107 14.81 0.04 13.93
N MET A 108 13.53 0.08 13.67
CA MET A 108 13.00 -0.57 12.47
C MET A 108 13.23 0.34 11.26
N ILE A 109 14.08 -0.13 10.35
CA ILE A 109 14.26 0.47 9.03
C ILE A 109 13.73 -0.53 8.02
N GLY A 110 12.79 -0.09 7.21
CA GLY A 110 12.18 -0.93 6.18
C GLY A 110 12.05 -0.17 4.87
N GLY A 111 11.96 -0.92 3.80
CA GLY A 111 11.67 -0.39 2.49
C GLY A 111 11.22 -1.49 1.55
N PHE A 112 10.49 -1.11 0.52
CA PHE A 112 10.19 -1.99 -0.58
C PHE A 112 10.42 -1.28 -1.91
N ALA A 113 10.55 -2.06 -2.96
CA ALA A 113 10.51 -1.56 -4.32
C ALA A 113 9.89 -2.61 -5.24
N VAL A 114 9.10 -2.15 -6.19
CA VAL A 114 8.43 -2.98 -7.20
C VAL A 114 8.71 -2.40 -8.58
N VAL A 115 8.97 -3.28 -9.54
CA VAL A 115 9.07 -2.89 -10.96
C VAL A 115 7.73 -3.19 -11.61
N ILE A 116 7.16 -2.19 -12.26
CA ILE A 116 5.90 -2.29 -13.02
C ILE A 116 6.23 -2.14 -14.49
N THR A 117 5.85 -3.14 -15.28
CA THR A 117 6.01 -3.18 -16.73
C THR A 117 4.70 -3.60 -17.39
N GLN A 118 4.70 -3.72 -18.71
CA GLN A 118 3.59 -4.39 -19.40
C GLN A 118 3.50 -5.86 -18.96
N ASP A 119 2.29 -6.41 -19.03
CA ASP A 119 2.03 -7.82 -18.72
C ASP A 119 2.88 -8.73 -19.62
N ASP A 120 3.67 -9.59 -18.99
CA ASP A 120 4.54 -10.57 -19.63
C ASP A 120 3.94 -11.99 -19.61
N GLY A 121 2.74 -12.16 -19.05
CA GLY A 121 2.05 -13.44 -18.92
C GLY A 121 2.69 -14.41 -17.91
N VAL A 122 3.67 -13.97 -17.14
CA VAL A 122 4.42 -14.79 -16.16
C VAL A 122 4.31 -14.23 -14.74
N ASN A 123 4.53 -12.93 -14.62
CA ASN A 123 4.45 -12.25 -13.33
C ASN A 123 3.01 -11.85 -12.99
N PRO A 124 2.69 -11.63 -11.69
CA PRO A 124 1.40 -11.10 -11.30
C PRO A 124 1.11 -9.75 -11.95
N PHE A 125 -0.10 -9.54 -12.45
CA PHE A 125 -0.51 -8.27 -13.05
C PHE A 125 -1.48 -7.49 -12.18
N ILE A 126 -1.49 -6.18 -12.33
CA ILE A 126 -2.44 -5.27 -11.68
C ILE A 126 -3.66 -5.11 -12.58
N ASN A 127 -4.80 -5.64 -12.15
CA ASN A 127 -6.04 -5.53 -12.91
C ASN A 127 -6.70 -4.16 -12.69
N LEU A 128 -6.47 -3.22 -13.61
CA LEU A 128 -7.03 -1.87 -13.53
C LEU A 128 -8.57 -1.84 -13.65
N ASN A 129 -9.20 -2.88 -14.19
CA ASN A 129 -10.67 -2.98 -14.25
C ASN A 129 -11.29 -3.35 -12.90
N MET A 130 -10.48 -3.86 -11.97
CA MET A 130 -10.91 -4.27 -10.62
C MET A 130 -10.66 -3.19 -9.55
N LEU A 131 -10.35 -1.96 -9.94
CA LEU A 131 -10.09 -0.90 -8.97
C LEU A 131 -11.36 -0.50 -8.20
N GLY A 132 -11.29 -0.58 -6.88
CA GLY A 132 -12.24 0.04 -5.98
C GLY A 132 -11.95 1.55 -5.84
N ARG A 133 -12.99 2.33 -5.64
CA ARG A 133 -12.88 3.79 -5.47
C ARG A 133 -13.69 4.23 -4.26
N HIS A 134 -13.00 4.73 -3.25
CA HIS A 134 -13.65 5.40 -2.13
C HIS A 134 -13.69 6.90 -2.38
N SER A 135 -14.90 7.46 -2.54
CA SER A 135 -15.05 8.89 -2.76
C SER A 135 -15.14 9.65 -1.43
N VAL A 136 -14.65 10.89 -1.43
CA VAL A 136 -14.74 11.77 -0.26
C VAL A 136 -16.17 11.95 0.23
N GLY A 137 -17.15 12.01 -0.66
CA GLY A 137 -18.57 12.14 -0.33
C GLY A 137 -19.20 10.91 0.33
N THR A 138 -18.57 9.75 0.25
CA THR A 138 -19.06 8.52 0.89
C THR A 138 -18.83 8.52 2.41
N GLY A 139 -17.95 9.38 2.90
CA GLY A 139 -17.56 9.44 4.30
C GLY A 139 -16.60 8.32 4.70
N SER A 140 -16.22 8.29 5.98
CA SER A 140 -15.18 7.39 6.51
C SER A 140 -15.72 6.20 7.32
N ALA A 141 -17.03 5.90 7.23
CA ALA A 141 -17.59 4.74 7.90
C ALA A 141 -16.93 3.46 7.35
N PRO A 142 -16.35 2.60 8.21
CA PRO A 142 -15.56 1.45 7.76
C PRO A 142 -16.32 0.55 6.77
N GLN A 143 -17.61 0.34 7.01
CA GLN A 143 -18.44 -0.46 6.09
C GLN A 143 -18.57 0.19 4.70
N ALA A 144 -18.70 1.51 4.63
CA ALA A 144 -18.78 2.21 3.36
C ALA A 144 -17.44 2.14 2.60
N VAL A 145 -16.32 2.24 3.31
CA VAL A 145 -14.98 2.08 2.74
C VAL A 145 -14.81 0.68 2.15
N ILE A 146 -15.12 -0.38 2.93
CA ILE A 146 -15.00 -1.76 2.46
C ILE A 146 -15.96 -2.02 1.28
N THR A 147 -17.16 -1.50 1.30
CA THR A 147 -18.08 -1.62 0.15
C THR A 147 -17.45 -1.01 -1.10
N SER A 148 -16.97 0.21 -1.03
CA SER A 148 -16.39 0.91 -2.18
C SER A 148 -15.11 0.26 -2.72
N LEU A 149 -14.27 -0.28 -1.84
CA LEU A 149 -12.98 -0.84 -2.22
C LEU A 149 -13.02 -2.33 -2.55
N VAL A 150 -13.97 -3.08 -2.02
CA VAL A 150 -14.06 -4.52 -2.19
C VAL A 150 -15.30 -4.94 -2.99
N THR A 151 -16.50 -4.69 -2.48
CA THR A 151 -17.70 -5.27 -3.11
C THR A 151 -18.09 -4.59 -4.41
N ASP A 152 -17.96 -3.28 -4.52
CA ASP A 152 -18.31 -2.58 -5.76
C ASP A 152 -17.47 -3.02 -6.98
N PRO A 153 -16.12 -3.16 -6.87
CA PRO A 153 -15.35 -3.71 -7.99
C PRO A 153 -15.65 -5.18 -8.28
N LEU A 154 -15.92 -6.00 -7.26
CA LEU A 154 -16.32 -7.39 -7.45
C LEU A 154 -17.65 -7.50 -8.17
N ASP A 155 -18.66 -6.75 -7.74
CA ASP A 155 -19.99 -6.73 -8.35
C ASP A 155 -19.95 -6.30 -9.83
N ARG A 156 -19.12 -5.28 -10.16
CA ARG A 156 -18.93 -4.86 -11.56
C ARG A 156 -18.33 -5.94 -12.45
N ASN A 157 -17.62 -6.91 -11.87
CA ASN A 157 -16.97 -8.01 -12.59
C ASN A 157 -17.68 -9.36 -12.38
N GLY A 158 -18.83 -9.38 -11.73
CA GLY A 158 -19.62 -10.59 -11.50
C GLY A 158 -18.96 -11.58 -10.53
N LEU A 159 -18.10 -11.10 -9.65
CA LEU A 159 -17.36 -11.87 -8.66
C LEU A 159 -17.97 -11.72 -7.26
N LYS A 160 -17.73 -12.72 -6.42
CA LYS A 160 -18.07 -12.74 -5.01
C LYS A 160 -16.83 -12.45 -4.15
N ILE A 161 -17.04 -12.09 -2.90
CA ILE A 161 -15.96 -11.97 -1.92
C ILE A 161 -15.19 -13.31 -1.77
N THR A 162 -15.89 -14.43 -1.85
CA THR A 162 -15.33 -15.79 -1.74
C THR A 162 -14.58 -16.28 -2.98
N ASP A 163 -14.65 -15.56 -4.09
CA ASP A 163 -13.89 -15.89 -5.31
C ASP A 163 -12.45 -15.34 -5.25
N ILE A 164 -12.14 -14.57 -4.23
CA ILE A 164 -10.80 -13.99 -4.01
C ILE A 164 -10.02 -14.88 -3.05
N ASP A 165 -8.87 -15.35 -3.48
CA ASP A 165 -8.03 -16.27 -2.70
C ASP A 165 -7.45 -15.60 -1.45
N LYS A 166 -7.04 -14.33 -1.56
CA LYS A 166 -6.44 -13.60 -0.43
C LYS A 166 -6.80 -12.12 -0.45
N TYR A 167 -7.02 -11.59 0.75
CA TYR A 167 -7.15 -10.16 1.00
C TYR A 167 -5.92 -9.66 1.76
N SER A 168 -5.43 -8.50 1.41
CA SER A 168 -4.35 -7.82 2.12
C SER A 168 -4.82 -6.42 2.52
N PRO A 169 -5.63 -6.31 3.59
CA PRO A 169 -6.07 -5.02 4.11
C PRO A 169 -4.91 -4.30 4.80
N GLU A 170 -5.18 -3.11 5.33
CA GLU A 170 -4.20 -2.37 6.11
C GLU A 170 -3.59 -3.24 7.22
N MET A 171 -2.25 -3.35 7.21
CA MET A 171 -1.49 -4.26 8.06
C MET A 171 -0.74 -3.51 9.17
N GLN A 172 -1.40 -2.58 9.84
CA GLN A 172 -0.79 -1.87 10.98
C GLN A 172 -0.39 -2.86 12.08
N ASN A 173 0.84 -2.69 12.60
CA ASN A 173 1.31 -3.52 13.69
C ASN A 173 0.44 -3.31 14.95
N PRO A 174 -0.19 -4.36 15.49
CA PRO A 174 -1.03 -4.25 16.69
C PRO A 174 -0.30 -3.70 17.91
N ASP A 175 1.01 -3.89 18.02
CA ASP A 175 1.81 -3.34 19.10
C ASP A 175 1.90 -1.82 19.06
N ILE A 176 1.74 -1.22 17.88
CA ILE A 176 1.66 0.23 17.71
C ILE A 176 0.25 0.74 17.98
N THR A 177 -0.76 0.02 17.51
CA THR A 177 -2.15 0.51 17.53
C THR A 177 -2.87 0.25 18.85
N LYS A 178 -2.60 -0.86 19.52
CA LYS A 178 -3.19 -1.18 20.83
C LYS A 178 -2.98 -0.10 21.89
N PRO A 179 -1.78 0.48 22.06
CA PRO A 179 -1.58 1.58 23.01
C PRO A 179 -2.37 2.84 22.69
N ALA A 180 -2.70 3.04 21.42
CA ALA A 180 -3.57 4.13 20.96
C ALA A 180 -5.07 3.80 21.10
N GLY A 181 -5.42 2.58 21.56
CA GLY A 181 -6.80 2.14 21.75
C GLY A 181 -7.47 1.55 20.51
N ALA A 182 -6.71 1.30 19.43
CA ALA A 182 -7.26 0.84 18.15
C ALA A 182 -7.37 -0.69 18.01
N GLY A 183 -6.85 -1.47 18.94
CA GLY A 183 -6.89 -2.94 18.89
C GLY A 183 -6.09 -3.54 17.74
N ASP A 184 -6.53 -4.67 17.25
CA ASP A 184 -5.94 -5.39 16.11
C ASP A 184 -6.64 -4.96 14.82
N VAL A 185 -6.03 -4.02 14.09
CA VAL A 185 -6.60 -3.41 12.89
C VAL A 185 -6.69 -4.42 11.73
N PRO A 186 -5.64 -5.21 11.41
CA PRO A 186 -5.74 -6.23 10.37
C PRO A 186 -6.88 -7.21 10.61
N LEU A 187 -6.96 -7.78 11.79
CA LEU A 187 -8.01 -8.73 12.16
C LEU A 187 -9.42 -8.10 12.09
N ALA A 188 -9.56 -6.83 12.49
CA ALA A 188 -10.82 -6.10 12.36
C ALA A 188 -11.25 -5.94 10.91
N ASN A 189 -10.32 -5.63 10.01
CA ASN A 189 -10.57 -5.51 8.58
C ASN A 189 -10.97 -6.85 7.95
N TYR A 190 -10.26 -7.94 8.26
CA TYR A 190 -10.63 -9.28 7.80
C TYR A 190 -12.03 -9.69 8.26
N LYS A 191 -12.31 -9.49 9.55
CA LYS A 191 -13.65 -9.79 10.10
C LYS A 191 -14.75 -8.98 9.43
N MET A 192 -14.47 -7.75 9.04
CA MET A 192 -15.44 -6.90 8.36
C MET A 192 -15.72 -7.40 6.95
N ILE A 193 -14.68 -7.78 6.18
CA ILE A 193 -14.82 -8.37 4.84
C ILE A 193 -15.63 -9.67 4.93
N GLY A 194 -15.27 -10.57 5.86
CA GLY A 194 -15.97 -11.83 6.06
C GLY A 194 -17.43 -11.64 6.52
N ALA A 195 -17.69 -10.69 7.43
CA ALA A 195 -19.05 -10.37 7.86
C ALA A 195 -19.90 -9.83 6.69
N LEU A 196 -19.29 -9.09 5.77
CA LEU A 196 -19.95 -8.61 4.57
C LEU A 196 -20.30 -9.77 3.64
N ALA A 197 -19.40 -10.75 3.46
CA ALA A 197 -19.67 -11.98 2.71
C ALA A 197 -20.83 -12.78 3.32
N VAL A 198 -20.90 -12.90 4.64
CA VAL A 198 -22.04 -13.54 5.31
C VAL A 198 -23.35 -12.77 5.07
N LYS A 199 -23.32 -11.45 5.19
CA LYS A 199 -24.51 -10.60 4.94
C LYS A 199 -25.01 -10.73 3.50
N ARG A 200 -24.12 -10.95 2.54
CA ARG A 200 -24.42 -11.13 1.11
C ARG A 200 -24.84 -12.57 0.77
N GLY A 201 -24.78 -13.48 1.73
CA GLY A 201 -25.08 -14.91 1.50
C GLY A 201 -24.01 -15.65 0.72
N GLU A 202 -22.81 -15.11 0.65
CA GLU A 202 -21.66 -15.67 -0.05
C GLU A 202 -20.81 -16.60 0.85
N LEU A 203 -20.97 -16.47 2.17
CA LEU A 203 -20.27 -17.24 3.19
C LEU A 203 -21.23 -17.65 4.28
N GLN A 204 -21.11 -18.86 4.83
CA GLN A 204 -21.86 -19.26 6.00
C GLN A 204 -21.22 -18.68 7.27
N ARG A 205 -22.05 -18.32 8.25
CA ARG A 205 -21.55 -17.75 9.51
C ARG A 205 -20.56 -18.66 10.25
N ALA A 206 -20.73 -19.96 10.14
CA ALA A 206 -19.83 -20.94 10.74
C ALA A 206 -18.43 -20.96 10.09
N GLU A 207 -18.31 -20.51 8.86
CA GLU A 207 -17.06 -20.48 8.08
C GLU A 207 -16.26 -19.19 8.30
N LEU A 208 -16.87 -18.19 8.97
CA LEU A 208 -16.26 -16.88 9.17
C LEU A 208 -14.90 -16.95 9.86
N ALA A 209 -14.74 -17.85 10.82
CA ALA A 209 -13.48 -18.02 11.53
C ALA A 209 -12.35 -18.48 10.59
N ASN A 210 -12.64 -19.38 9.66
CA ASN A 210 -11.66 -19.88 8.69
C ASN A 210 -11.37 -18.84 7.60
N PHE A 211 -12.37 -18.07 7.20
CA PHE A 211 -12.21 -17.00 6.21
C PHE A 211 -11.31 -15.86 6.71
N THR A 212 -11.25 -15.64 8.01
CA THR A 212 -10.44 -14.58 8.63
C THR A 212 -9.05 -15.03 9.09
N VAL A 213 -8.65 -16.25 8.75
CA VAL A 213 -7.29 -16.75 9.01
C VAL A 213 -6.41 -16.43 7.78
N GLU A 214 -5.19 -15.97 8.05
CA GLU A 214 -4.18 -15.64 7.04
C GLU A 214 -3.67 -16.88 6.28
#